data_6eb2452b3c103b5c9e34ead2cd84b5f8
#
_entry.id   6eb2452b3c103b5c9e34ead2cd84b5f8
#
_cell.length_a   1.000
_cell.length_b   1.000
_cell.length_c   1.000
_cell.angle_alpha   90.00
_cell.angle_beta   90.00
_cell.angle_gamma   90.00
#
_symmetry.space_group_name_H-M   'P 1'
#
loop_
_entity.id
_entity.type
_entity.pdbx_description
1 polymer ?
#
loop_
_entity_poly.entity_id
_entity_poly.type
_entity_poly.pdbx_seq_one_letter_code
_entity_poly.pdbx_strand_id
1 'polypeptide(L)'
;MAESDSDRAPAPRFLVVDRKVPEPIRQLLEEADGCLNMSFTVGGTACVRRAIRKAFEIENVEDDDFSASLVALGQKHPSVAPTLFQVMDLLGSGEDALQTDALNALIATFKGVLYEIYVLGEERLESLAYLSELLQALDRDNTPAKQPKARAGSPSIKSRG
;
A
#
# COMPACT_ATOMS: atom_id res chain seq x y z
N MET A 1 20.89 -26.69 27.61
CA MET A 1 20.10 -27.10 26.43
C MET A 1 19.88 -25.87 25.59
N ALA A 2 20.52 -25.79 24.47
CA ALA A 2 20.24 -24.73 23.49
C ALA A 2 18.94 -25.10 22.75
N GLU A 3 17.86 -24.44 23.06
CA GLU A 3 16.69 -24.47 22.18
C GLU A 3 17.12 -23.83 20.86
N SER A 4 17.14 -24.63 19.81
CA SER A 4 17.47 -24.16 18.50
C SER A 4 16.38 -23.17 18.08
N ASP A 5 16.76 -21.93 17.87
CA ASP A 5 15.96 -20.81 17.37
C ASP A 5 15.46 -21.03 15.91
N SER A 6 15.62 -22.29 15.41
CA SER A 6 15.37 -22.67 14.04
C SER A 6 13.93 -23.02 13.71
N ASP A 7 13.02 -23.09 14.69
CA ASP A 7 11.66 -23.60 14.48
C ASP A 7 10.58 -22.51 14.59
N ARG A 8 10.99 -21.26 14.66
CA ARG A 8 10.04 -20.15 14.63
C ARG A 8 9.71 -19.82 13.19
N ALA A 9 8.46 -20.03 12.82
CA ALA A 9 7.97 -19.61 11.51
C ALA A 9 8.38 -18.13 11.24
N PRO A 10 8.87 -17.79 10.04
CA PRO A 10 9.24 -16.43 9.73
C PRO A 10 8.06 -15.50 9.99
N ALA A 11 8.34 -14.32 10.57
CA ALA A 11 7.31 -13.31 10.81
C ALA A 11 6.57 -12.99 9.50
N PRO A 12 5.24 -12.80 9.55
CA PRO A 12 4.49 -12.37 8.38
C PRO A 12 5.15 -11.15 7.73
N ARG A 13 5.20 -11.14 6.41
CA ARG A 13 5.90 -10.11 5.62
C ARG A 13 5.47 -8.67 5.97
N PHE A 14 4.19 -8.49 6.32
CA PHE A 14 3.66 -7.18 6.70
C PHE A 14 4.14 -6.68 8.09
N LEU A 15 4.65 -7.55 8.95
CA LEU A 15 5.21 -7.15 10.26
C LEU A 15 6.66 -6.65 10.17
N VAL A 16 7.33 -6.93 9.06
CA VAL A 16 8.68 -6.42 8.78
C VAL A 16 8.52 -5.13 7.98
N VAL A 17 9.04 -4.03 8.51
CA VAL A 17 8.95 -2.73 7.81
C VAL A 17 9.86 -2.75 6.60
N ASP A 18 9.26 -2.72 5.41
CA ASP A 18 9.97 -2.73 4.13
C ASP A 18 10.70 -1.40 3.89
N ARG A 19 11.79 -1.46 3.11
CA ARG A 19 12.58 -0.27 2.73
C ARG A 19 11.79 0.72 1.86
N LYS A 20 10.71 0.30 1.23
CA LYS A 20 9.80 1.16 0.47
C LYS A 20 8.99 2.12 1.35
N VAL A 21 8.86 1.80 2.64
CA VAL A 21 8.28 2.72 3.62
C VAL A 21 9.26 3.88 3.87
N PRO A 22 8.80 5.14 3.87
CA PRO A 22 9.66 6.29 4.13
C PRO A 22 10.49 6.16 5.40
N GLU A 23 11.76 6.51 5.33
CA GLU A 23 12.72 6.35 6.41
C GLU A 23 12.29 6.99 7.74
N PRO A 24 11.72 8.21 7.78
CA PRO A 24 11.27 8.81 9.04
C PRO A 24 10.20 7.97 9.77
N ILE A 25 9.32 7.30 9.03
CA ILE A 25 8.31 6.40 9.59
C ILE A 25 8.99 5.13 10.13
N ARG A 26 9.92 4.57 9.36
CA ARG A 26 10.65 3.35 9.76
C ARG A 26 11.41 3.56 11.06
N GLN A 27 12.13 4.67 11.21
CA GLN A 27 12.88 5.00 12.41
C GLN A 27 11.97 5.07 13.64
N LEU A 28 10.83 5.75 13.54
CA LEU A 28 9.87 5.85 14.65
C LEU A 28 9.25 4.49 15.01
N LEU A 29 9.03 3.62 14.04
CA LEU A 29 8.54 2.27 14.32
C LEU A 29 9.60 1.37 14.96
N GLU A 30 10.87 1.50 14.56
CA GLU A 30 11.98 0.81 15.22
C GLU A 30 12.12 1.24 16.69
N GLU A 31 11.97 2.53 16.98
CA GLU A 31 11.94 3.04 18.35
C GLU A 31 10.73 2.51 19.12
N ALA A 32 9.55 2.45 18.49
CA ALA A 32 8.35 1.88 19.11
C ALA A 32 8.53 0.39 19.45
N ASP A 33 9.07 -0.39 18.53
CA ASP A 33 9.38 -1.81 18.74
C ASP A 33 10.41 -2.00 19.85
N GLY A 34 11.44 -1.16 19.91
CA GLY A 34 12.44 -1.15 20.97
C GLY A 34 11.81 -0.87 22.35
N CYS A 35 10.95 0.13 22.43
CA CYS A 35 10.20 0.44 23.65
C CYS A 35 9.30 -0.72 24.09
N LEU A 36 8.59 -1.33 23.14
CA LEU A 36 7.71 -2.48 23.40
C LEU A 36 8.48 -3.67 23.95
N ASN A 37 9.63 -3.99 23.35
CA ASN A 37 10.51 -5.08 23.80
C ASN A 37 11.05 -4.86 25.22
N MET A 38 11.19 -3.62 25.64
CA MET A 38 11.59 -3.23 26.99
C MET A 38 10.41 -2.98 27.93
N SER A 39 9.19 -3.22 27.49
CA SER A 39 7.95 -2.94 28.23
C SER A 39 7.73 -1.45 28.56
N PHE A 40 8.32 -0.54 27.78
CA PHE A 40 8.13 0.90 27.89
C PHE A 40 6.92 1.35 27.06
N THR A 41 5.72 1.10 27.59
CA THR A 41 4.48 1.35 26.84
C THR A 41 4.20 2.84 26.60
N VAL A 42 4.61 3.71 27.52
CA VAL A 42 4.48 5.18 27.34
C VAL A 42 5.33 5.65 26.15
N GLY A 43 6.60 5.28 26.12
CA GLY A 43 7.51 5.62 25.03
C GLY A 43 7.08 4.98 23.71
N GLY A 44 6.70 3.71 23.73
CA GLY A 44 6.22 2.99 22.54
C GLY A 44 4.94 3.61 21.97
N THR A 45 3.99 3.98 22.80
CA THR A 45 2.76 4.67 22.39
C THR A 45 3.07 6.01 21.75
N ALA A 46 3.95 6.81 22.35
CA ALA A 46 4.35 8.09 21.80
C ALA A 46 5.03 7.94 20.42
N CYS A 47 5.94 6.97 20.29
CA CYS A 47 6.64 6.71 19.03
C CYS A 47 5.68 6.28 17.89
N VAL A 48 4.76 5.34 18.15
CA VAL A 48 3.83 4.88 17.10
C VAL A 48 2.84 5.98 16.69
N ARG A 49 2.35 6.77 17.64
CA ARG A 49 1.49 7.92 17.32
C ARG A 49 2.21 8.97 16.46
N ARG A 50 3.47 9.25 16.77
CA ARG A 50 4.31 10.13 15.94
C ARG A 50 4.56 9.54 14.56
N ALA A 51 4.76 8.24 14.46
CA ALA A 51 4.92 7.57 13.18
C ALA A 51 3.67 7.67 12.30
N ILE A 52 2.49 7.52 12.89
CA ILE A 52 1.20 7.68 12.19
C ILE A 52 1.02 9.13 11.71
N ARG A 53 1.28 10.11 12.55
CA ARG A 53 1.22 11.53 12.15
C ARG A 53 2.22 11.86 11.06
N LYS A 54 3.40 11.26 11.10
CA LYS A 54 4.41 11.43 10.05
C LYS A 54 3.94 10.86 8.71
N ALA A 55 3.22 9.75 8.74
CA ALA A 55 2.57 9.21 7.54
C ALA A 55 1.52 10.17 6.97
N PHE A 56 0.69 10.79 7.82
CA PHE A 56 -0.27 11.80 7.37
C PHE A 56 0.41 13.00 6.70
N GLU A 57 1.49 13.48 7.28
CA GLU A 57 2.30 14.57 6.72
C GLU A 57 2.87 14.20 5.35
N ILE A 58 3.51 13.05 5.23
CA ILE A 58 4.13 12.58 3.98
C ILE A 58 3.07 12.36 2.89
N GLU A 59 1.90 11.83 3.26
CA GLU A 59 0.79 11.56 2.35
C GLU A 59 -0.07 12.80 2.04
N ASN A 60 0.23 13.96 2.65
CA ASN A 60 -0.51 15.21 2.50
C ASN A 60 -2.00 15.09 2.89
N VAL A 61 -2.29 14.33 3.93
CA VAL A 61 -3.63 14.16 4.51
C VAL A 61 -3.72 14.66 5.94
N GLU A 62 -2.73 15.39 6.39
CA GLU A 62 -2.66 15.92 7.75
C GLU A 62 -3.82 16.89 8.02
N ASP A 63 -4.53 16.65 9.13
CA ASP A 63 -5.60 17.50 9.66
C ASP A 63 -5.39 17.63 11.17
N ASP A 64 -5.93 18.65 11.78
CA ASP A 64 -5.88 18.83 13.25
C ASP A 64 -6.63 17.69 13.96
N ASP A 65 -7.65 17.12 13.30
CA ASP A 65 -8.37 15.95 13.79
C ASP A 65 -7.75 14.66 13.25
N PHE A 66 -7.32 13.78 14.16
CA PHE A 66 -6.75 12.49 13.83
C PHE A 66 -7.70 11.61 12.99
N SER A 67 -8.97 11.55 13.36
CA SER A 67 -9.97 10.77 12.63
C SER A 67 -10.20 11.30 11.21
N ALA A 68 -10.19 12.62 11.03
CA ALA A 68 -10.29 13.25 9.71
C ALA A 68 -9.08 12.90 8.82
N SER A 69 -7.87 12.88 9.39
CA SER A 69 -6.66 12.45 8.68
C SER A 69 -6.74 10.99 8.25
N LEU A 70 -7.26 10.10 9.09
CA LEU A 70 -7.48 8.69 8.74
C LEU A 70 -8.50 8.52 7.61
N VAL A 71 -9.60 9.24 7.65
CA VAL A 71 -10.61 9.23 6.58
C VAL A 71 -9.98 9.68 5.26
N ALA A 72 -9.21 10.76 5.26
CA ALA A 72 -8.53 11.26 4.09
C ALA A 72 -7.50 10.24 3.55
N LEU A 73 -6.76 9.57 4.43
CA LEU A 73 -5.82 8.52 4.04
C LEU A 73 -6.55 7.33 3.39
N GLY A 74 -7.67 6.91 3.95
CA GLY A 74 -8.51 5.85 3.39
C GLY A 74 -9.09 6.20 2.02
N GLN A 75 -9.47 7.45 1.81
CA GLN A 75 -9.94 7.94 0.50
C GLN A 75 -8.82 7.96 -0.54
N LYS A 76 -7.61 8.30 -0.13
CA LYS A 76 -6.42 8.29 -0.99
C LYS A 76 -5.99 6.86 -1.36
N HIS A 77 -6.17 5.91 -0.46
CA HIS A 77 -5.77 4.51 -0.60
C HIS A 77 -6.96 3.56 -0.42
N PRO A 78 -7.92 3.53 -1.37
CA PRO A 78 -9.16 2.76 -1.22
C PRO A 78 -8.96 1.24 -1.23
N SER A 79 -7.78 0.76 -1.62
CA SER A 79 -7.42 -0.67 -1.60
C SER A 79 -7.11 -1.20 -0.20
N VAL A 80 -6.84 -0.32 0.76
CA VAL A 80 -6.60 -0.69 2.16
C VAL A 80 -7.93 -1.01 2.84
N ALA A 81 -7.99 -2.14 3.55
CA ALA A 81 -9.20 -2.56 4.24
C ALA A 81 -9.65 -1.52 5.29
N PRO A 82 -10.91 -1.06 5.25
CA PRO A 82 -11.43 -0.05 6.20
C PRO A 82 -11.28 -0.45 7.67
N THR A 83 -11.32 -1.75 7.97
CA THR A 83 -11.16 -2.28 9.32
C THR A 83 -9.82 -1.86 9.94
N LEU A 84 -8.75 -1.79 9.16
CA LEU A 84 -7.43 -1.36 9.64
C LEU A 84 -7.46 0.10 10.12
N PHE A 85 -8.13 0.98 9.39
CA PHE A 85 -8.31 2.37 9.80
C PHE A 85 -9.18 2.52 11.03
N GLN A 86 -10.21 1.67 11.18
CA GLN A 86 -11.06 1.65 12.39
C GLN A 86 -10.25 1.28 13.63
N VAL A 87 -9.37 0.29 13.56
CA VAL A 87 -8.48 -0.09 14.67
C VAL A 87 -7.50 1.04 14.97
N MET A 88 -6.93 1.68 13.94
CA MET A 88 -6.06 2.84 14.13
C MET A 88 -6.76 4.01 14.80
N ASP A 89 -8.01 4.28 14.43
CA ASP A 89 -8.80 5.35 15.05
C ASP A 89 -9.09 5.05 16.51
N LEU A 90 -9.49 3.83 16.81
CA LEU A 90 -9.79 3.40 18.19
C LEU A 90 -8.56 3.49 19.10
N LEU A 91 -7.39 3.05 18.64
CA LEU A 91 -6.19 2.95 19.48
C LEU A 91 -5.23 4.12 19.33
N GLY A 92 -5.22 4.78 18.18
CA GLY A 92 -4.27 5.84 17.85
C GLY A 92 -4.71 7.25 18.24
N SER A 93 -6.01 7.50 18.38
CA SER A 93 -6.57 8.85 18.59
C SER A 93 -6.49 9.37 20.02
N GLY A 94 -6.24 8.49 21.01
CA GLY A 94 -6.16 8.88 22.41
C GLY A 94 -4.85 9.59 22.78
N GLU A 95 -4.81 10.19 23.98
CA GLU A 95 -3.60 10.83 24.54
C GLU A 95 -2.91 9.92 25.56
N ASP A 96 -3.64 8.98 26.14
CA ASP A 96 -3.12 8.08 27.18
C ASP A 96 -2.21 6.98 26.60
N ALA A 97 -1.27 6.51 27.39
CA ALA A 97 -0.43 5.37 27.05
C ALA A 97 -1.30 4.10 26.91
N LEU A 98 -1.03 3.34 25.87
CA LEU A 98 -1.71 2.06 25.64
C LEU A 98 -1.10 0.95 26.52
N GLN A 99 -1.91 -0.02 26.92
CA GLN A 99 -1.44 -1.27 27.48
C GLN A 99 -0.66 -2.07 26.44
N THR A 100 0.17 -2.99 26.87
CA THR A 100 1.06 -3.77 25.99
C THR A 100 0.34 -4.43 24.82
N ASP A 101 -0.80 -5.08 25.06
CA ASP A 101 -1.55 -5.77 24.00
C ASP A 101 -2.16 -4.78 22.99
N ALA A 102 -2.71 -3.67 23.47
CA ALA A 102 -3.27 -2.62 22.62
C ALA A 102 -2.16 -1.93 21.80
N LEU A 103 -1.00 -1.66 22.41
CA LEU A 103 0.14 -1.08 21.73
C LEU A 103 0.68 -2.01 20.64
N ASN A 104 0.80 -3.30 20.94
CA ASN A 104 1.21 -4.30 19.96
C ASN A 104 0.21 -4.38 18.78
N ALA A 105 -1.09 -4.36 19.08
CA ALA A 105 -2.14 -4.34 18.07
C ALA A 105 -2.08 -3.09 17.18
N LEU A 106 -1.84 -1.91 17.77
CA LEU A 106 -1.71 -0.67 17.00
C LEU A 106 -0.47 -0.70 16.08
N ILE A 107 0.67 -1.12 16.60
CA ILE A 107 1.90 -1.23 15.81
C ILE A 107 1.72 -2.21 14.66
N ALA A 108 1.17 -3.40 14.92
CA ALA A 108 0.92 -4.40 13.88
C ALA A 108 -0.07 -3.91 12.81
N THR A 109 -1.15 -3.25 13.23
CA THR A 109 -2.15 -2.68 12.31
C THR A 109 -1.53 -1.59 11.43
N PHE A 110 -0.76 -0.70 12.02
CA PHE A 110 -0.09 0.36 11.26
C PHE A 110 0.96 -0.19 10.28
N LYS A 111 1.75 -1.17 10.68
CA LYS A 111 2.66 -1.88 9.76
C LYS A 111 1.89 -2.52 8.59
N GLY A 112 0.72 -3.09 8.85
CA GLY A 112 -0.16 -3.62 7.81
C GLY A 112 -0.63 -2.55 6.82
N VAL A 113 -1.04 -1.39 7.31
CA VAL A 113 -1.44 -0.24 6.48
C VAL A 113 -0.27 0.25 5.62
N LEU A 114 0.90 0.41 6.20
CA LEU A 114 2.11 0.82 5.48
C LEU A 114 2.51 -0.18 4.39
N TYR A 115 2.40 -1.47 4.68
CA TYR A 115 2.64 -2.53 3.71
C TYR A 115 1.68 -2.44 2.52
N GLU A 116 0.39 -2.23 2.79
CA GLU A 116 -0.62 -2.05 1.74
C GLU A 116 -0.35 -0.80 0.87
N ILE A 117 0.03 0.31 1.49
CA ILE A 117 0.26 1.57 0.77
C ILE A 117 1.57 1.53 -0.03
N TYR A 118 2.69 1.18 0.61
CA TYR A 118 4.03 1.37 0.04
C TYR A 118 4.57 0.13 -0.67
N VAL A 119 4.18 -1.06 -0.26
CA VAL A 119 4.69 -2.31 -0.85
C VAL A 119 3.72 -2.84 -1.89
N LEU A 120 2.50 -3.19 -1.49
CA LEU A 120 1.51 -3.74 -2.43
C LEU A 120 0.99 -2.70 -3.42
N GLY A 121 0.90 -1.45 -3.02
CA GLY A 121 0.51 -0.35 -3.93
C GLY A 121 1.47 -0.23 -5.11
N GLU A 122 2.77 -0.27 -4.86
CA GLU A 122 3.79 -0.24 -5.90
C GLU A 122 3.78 -1.51 -6.76
N GLU A 123 3.72 -2.69 -6.14
CA GLU A 123 3.60 -3.97 -6.86
C GLU A 123 2.35 -4.01 -7.77
N ARG A 124 1.24 -3.45 -7.33
CA ARG A 124 0.02 -3.34 -8.16
C ARG A 124 0.22 -2.42 -9.35
N LEU A 125 0.87 -1.27 -9.17
CA LEU A 125 1.17 -0.35 -10.26
C LEU A 125 2.10 -0.99 -11.30
N GLU A 126 3.14 -1.68 -10.86
CA GLU A 126 4.05 -2.42 -11.73
C GLU A 126 3.31 -3.53 -12.51
N SER A 127 2.45 -4.28 -11.82
CA SER A 127 1.63 -5.33 -12.43
C SER A 127 0.66 -4.76 -13.46
N LEU A 128 0.01 -3.63 -13.17
CA LEU A 128 -0.90 -2.96 -14.10
C LEU A 128 -0.15 -2.43 -15.33
N ALA A 129 1.03 -1.86 -15.15
CA ALA A 129 1.88 -1.40 -16.25
C ALA A 129 2.28 -2.58 -17.16
N TYR A 130 2.69 -3.69 -16.59
CA TYR A 130 3.04 -4.91 -17.32
C TYR A 130 1.84 -5.48 -18.12
N LEU A 131 0.67 -5.59 -17.47
CA LEU A 131 -0.55 -6.05 -18.13
C LEU A 131 -0.99 -5.11 -19.25
N SER A 132 -0.85 -3.81 -19.04
CA SER A 132 -1.15 -2.79 -20.06
C SER A 132 -0.25 -2.95 -21.29
N GLU A 133 1.03 -3.20 -21.11
CA GLU A 133 1.97 -3.48 -22.19
C GLU A 133 1.61 -4.75 -22.96
N LEU A 134 1.23 -5.83 -22.24
CA LEU A 134 0.76 -7.06 -22.87
C LEU A 134 -0.50 -6.86 -23.70
N LEU A 135 -1.47 -6.11 -23.18
CA LEU A 135 -2.70 -5.81 -23.92
C LEU A 135 -2.41 -5.00 -25.19
N GLN A 136 -1.53 -4.01 -25.11
CA GLN A 136 -1.12 -3.24 -26.29
C GLN A 136 -0.41 -4.11 -27.34
N ALA A 137 0.42 -5.07 -26.91
CA ALA A 137 1.06 -6.00 -27.83
C ALA A 137 0.05 -6.91 -28.53
N LEU A 138 -0.95 -7.41 -27.80
CA LEU A 138 -2.03 -8.23 -28.35
C LEU A 138 -2.89 -7.44 -29.33
N ASP A 139 -3.19 -6.17 -29.05
CA ASP A 139 -3.95 -5.31 -29.96
C ASP A 139 -3.19 -5.05 -31.26
N ARG A 140 -1.87 -4.90 -31.20
CA ARG A 140 -1.04 -4.76 -32.42
C ARG A 140 -1.05 -6.02 -33.28
N ASP A 141 -0.99 -7.18 -32.66
CA ASP A 141 -1.01 -8.46 -33.35
C ASP A 141 -2.40 -8.78 -33.94
N ASN A 142 -3.47 -8.31 -33.29
CA ASN A 142 -4.85 -8.51 -33.70
C ASN A 142 -5.39 -7.41 -34.62
N THR A 143 -4.65 -6.32 -34.82
CA THR A 143 -5.06 -5.33 -35.83
C THR A 143 -4.94 -5.98 -37.21
N PRO A 144 -6.06 -6.25 -37.90
CA PRO A 144 -5.98 -6.80 -39.24
C PRO A 144 -5.16 -5.82 -40.06
N ALA A 145 -4.08 -6.32 -40.67
CA ALA A 145 -3.36 -5.57 -41.67
C ALA A 145 -4.42 -4.93 -42.57
N LYS A 146 -4.44 -3.60 -42.70
CA LYS A 146 -5.31 -2.93 -43.66
C LYS A 146 -5.04 -3.61 -44.98
N GLN A 147 -5.93 -4.52 -45.38
CA GLN A 147 -5.90 -5.07 -46.70
C GLN A 147 -5.96 -3.86 -47.63
N PRO A 148 -5.01 -3.68 -48.54
CA PRO A 148 -5.14 -2.63 -49.53
C PRO A 148 -6.49 -2.87 -50.15
N LYS A 149 -7.40 -1.89 -50.06
CA LYS A 149 -8.66 -1.94 -50.79
C LYS A 149 -8.30 -2.31 -52.20
N ALA A 150 -8.63 -3.53 -52.61
CA ALA A 150 -8.56 -3.89 -54.00
C ALA A 150 -9.38 -2.82 -54.76
N ARG A 151 -8.73 -1.99 -55.54
CA ARG A 151 -9.42 -1.12 -56.45
C ARG A 151 -10.19 -2.06 -57.35
N ALA A 152 -11.47 -2.17 -57.11
CA ALA A 152 -12.38 -2.70 -58.07
C ALA A 152 -12.37 -1.71 -59.24
N GLY A 153 -11.46 -1.94 -60.16
CA GLY A 153 -11.53 -1.32 -61.46
C GLY A 153 -12.83 -1.81 -62.09
N SER A 154 -13.85 -0.99 -62.12
CA SER A 154 -15.02 -1.27 -62.93
C SER A 154 -14.56 -1.30 -64.37
N PRO A 155 -14.69 -2.42 -65.13
CA PRO A 155 -14.53 -2.37 -66.56
C PRO A 155 -15.64 -1.52 -67.09
N SER A 156 -15.33 -0.38 -67.65
CA SER A 156 -16.29 0.37 -68.37
C SER A 156 -16.60 -0.39 -69.69
N ILE A 157 -17.71 -1.08 -69.67
CA ILE A 157 -18.25 -1.67 -70.90
C ILE A 157 -18.82 -0.50 -71.69
N LYS A 158 -18.12 -0.09 -72.73
CA LYS A 158 -18.69 0.75 -73.70
C LYS A 158 -19.63 -0.10 -74.56
N SER A 159 -20.92 -0.04 -74.26
CA SER A 159 -21.91 -0.57 -75.20
C SER A 159 -21.95 0.35 -76.40
N ARG A 160 -21.51 -0.11 -77.52
CA ARG A 160 -21.87 0.47 -78.79
C ARG A 160 -23.24 -0.08 -79.20
N GLY A 161 -24.26 0.73 -78.97
CA GLY A 161 -25.55 0.54 -79.63
C GLY A 161 -25.56 1.21 -80.95
#